data_da48c852193c55951e4c1c33988e3dae
#
_entry.id   da48c852193c55951e4c1c33988e3dae
#
_cell.length_a   1.000
_cell.length_b   1.000
_cell.length_c   1.000
_cell.angle_alpha   90.00
_cell.angle_beta   90.00
_cell.angle_gamma   90.00
#
_symmetry.space_group_name_H-M   'P 1'
#
loop_
_entity.id
_entity.type
_entity.pdbx_description
1 polymer ?
#
loop_
_entity_poly.entity_id
_entity_poly.type
_entity_poly.pdbx_seq_one_letter_code
_entity_poly.pdbx_strand_id
1 'polypeptide(L)'
;YASKVIFIDHLHYLIPPEQEMNISLLIGGIVRKLKNLAVETDTVIYLIAHMRKLSMGEKVDINAVRDSGLIVNESDYVYLVERLKRKEKKGKLEEENPFFEQETNIAKIQLSKNRRTGRLFFRLFRVEEQNFSEVESEEYSQYV
;
A
#
# COMPACT_ATOMS: atom_id res chain seq x y z
N TYR A 1 -3.42 29.10 6.56
CA TYR A 1 -2.41 28.29 5.85
C TYR A 1 -3.08 27.67 4.63
N ALA A 2 -2.58 27.95 3.42
CA ALA A 2 -3.02 27.32 2.19
C ALA A 2 -2.15 26.07 1.94
N SER A 3 -2.45 24.96 2.64
CA SER A 3 -1.74 23.69 2.43
C SER A 3 -2.06 23.15 1.03
N LYS A 4 -1.02 22.80 0.27
CA LYS A 4 -1.18 22.20 -1.07
C LYS A 4 -1.17 20.67 -1.03
N VAL A 5 -0.60 20.10 0.01
CA VAL A 5 -0.49 18.66 0.22
C VAL A 5 -0.80 18.33 1.68
N ILE A 6 -1.62 17.30 1.87
CA ILE A 6 -2.01 16.79 3.19
C ILE A 6 -1.69 15.31 3.24
N PHE A 7 -1.02 14.86 4.30
CA PHE A 7 -0.79 13.45 4.59
C PHE A 7 -1.66 13.04 5.78
N ILE A 8 -2.37 11.92 5.65
CA ILE A 8 -3.21 11.35 6.70
C ILE A 8 -2.70 9.95 7.00
N ASP A 9 -2.08 9.76 8.15
CA ASP A 9 -1.60 8.47 8.65
C ASP A 9 -2.34 8.11 9.94
N HIS A 10 -3.31 7.22 9.87
CA HIS A 10 -3.85 6.50 8.73
C HIS A 10 -5.39 6.52 8.77
N LEU A 11 -6.05 6.01 7.74
CA LEU A 11 -7.51 6.05 7.55
C LEU A 11 -8.32 5.66 8.81
N HIS A 12 -7.92 4.58 9.49
CA HIS A 12 -8.70 4.05 10.62
C HIS A 12 -8.79 5.00 11.82
N TYR A 13 -7.88 5.97 11.96
CA TYR A 13 -8.00 7.03 12.98
C TYR A 13 -9.12 8.02 12.70
N LEU A 14 -9.65 8.06 11.49
CA LEU A 14 -10.79 8.89 11.13
C LEU A 14 -12.14 8.23 11.44
N ILE A 15 -12.13 6.96 11.89
CA ILE A 15 -13.33 6.19 12.21
C ILE A 15 -13.71 6.47 13.67
N PRO A 16 -14.90 7.03 13.94
CA PRO A 16 -15.36 7.22 15.32
C PRO A 16 -15.52 5.88 16.05
N PRO A 17 -15.09 5.78 17.32
CA PRO A 17 -15.06 4.52 18.06
C PRO A 17 -16.44 3.97 18.45
N GLU A 18 -17.50 4.76 18.38
CA GLU A 18 -18.80 4.46 18.97
C GLU A 18 -19.88 4.01 17.96
N GLN A 19 -19.55 3.63 16.74
CA GLN A 19 -20.55 3.33 15.72
C GLN A 19 -20.67 1.82 15.46
N GLU A 20 -21.85 1.24 15.76
CA GLU A 20 -22.29 -0.11 15.32
C GLU A 20 -22.59 -0.19 13.80
N MET A 21 -22.13 0.77 13.01
CA MET A 21 -22.37 0.84 11.56
C MET A 21 -21.46 -0.11 10.79
N ASN A 22 -21.89 -0.46 9.58
CA ASN A 22 -21.05 -1.17 8.62
C ASN A 22 -19.78 -0.34 8.31
N ILE A 23 -18.63 -0.80 8.82
CA ILE A 23 -17.34 -0.11 8.74
C ILE A 23 -16.97 0.22 7.29
N SER A 24 -17.26 -0.66 6.34
CA SER A 24 -16.94 -0.42 4.93
C SER A 24 -17.72 0.76 4.34
N LEU A 25 -18.99 0.93 4.69
CA LEU A 25 -19.79 2.08 4.26
C LEU A 25 -19.30 3.38 4.89
N LEU A 26 -18.91 3.33 6.16
CA LEU A 26 -18.35 4.48 6.87
C LEU A 26 -17.03 4.92 6.23
N ILE A 27 -16.12 3.98 5.96
CA ILE A 27 -14.87 4.22 5.25
C ILE A 27 -15.14 4.87 3.89
N GLY A 28 -16.08 4.32 3.12
CA GLY A 28 -16.46 4.90 1.83
C GLY A 28 -16.94 6.35 1.94
N GLY A 29 -17.75 6.65 2.95
CA GLY A 29 -18.21 8.01 3.25
C GLY A 29 -17.07 8.97 3.59
N ILE A 30 -16.10 8.52 4.40
CA ILE A 30 -14.91 9.30 4.76
C ILE A 30 -14.07 9.60 3.52
N VAL A 31 -13.73 8.56 2.72
CA VAL A 31 -12.89 8.73 1.53
C VAL A 31 -13.55 9.67 0.52
N ARG A 32 -14.87 9.58 0.33
CA ARG A 32 -15.62 10.50 -0.53
C ARG A 32 -15.58 11.95 -0.02
N LYS A 33 -15.71 12.17 1.28
CA LYS A 33 -15.56 13.51 1.88
C LYS A 33 -14.17 14.08 1.67
N LEU A 34 -13.13 13.27 1.87
CA LEU A 34 -11.73 13.66 1.60
C LEU A 34 -11.51 14.00 0.12
N LYS A 35 -12.10 13.22 -0.79
CA LYS A 35 -12.05 13.52 -2.22
C LYS A 35 -12.69 14.85 -2.56
N ASN A 36 -13.88 15.13 -2.03
CA ASN A 36 -14.57 16.40 -2.25
C ASN A 36 -13.74 17.57 -1.69
N LEU A 37 -13.22 17.42 -0.47
CA LEU A 37 -12.34 18.42 0.14
C LEU A 37 -11.12 18.71 -0.73
N ALA A 38 -10.45 17.67 -1.25
CA ALA A 38 -9.29 17.85 -2.12
C ALA A 38 -9.63 18.67 -3.38
N VAL A 39 -10.79 18.39 -3.99
CA VAL A 39 -11.28 19.14 -5.17
C VAL A 39 -11.64 20.58 -4.82
N GLU A 40 -12.40 20.79 -3.74
CA GLU A 40 -12.87 22.13 -3.32
C GLU A 40 -11.72 23.06 -2.92
N THR A 41 -10.66 22.48 -2.33
CA THR A 41 -9.53 23.27 -1.83
C THR A 41 -8.31 23.27 -2.76
N ASP A 42 -8.41 22.63 -3.92
CA ASP A 42 -7.28 22.42 -4.85
C ASP A 42 -6.05 21.86 -4.15
N THR A 43 -6.25 20.78 -3.36
CA THR A 43 -5.25 20.18 -2.49
C THR A 43 -5.04 18.71 -2.86
N VAL A 44 -3.82 18.21 -2.75
CA VAL A 44 -3.52 16.78 -2.86
C VAL A 44 -3.58 16.14 -1.48
N ILE A 45 -4.39 15.09 -1.35
CA ILE A 45 -4.48 14.32 -0.10
C ILE A 45 -3.86 12.93 -0.31
N TYR A 46 -2.83 12.61 0.47
CA TYR A 46 -2.27 11.28 0.61
C TYR A 46 -2.88 10.62 1.84
N LEU A 47 -3.68 9.57 1.59
CA LEU A 47 -4.33 8.80 2.65
C LEU A 47 -3.65 7.44 2.77
N ILE A 48 -3.08 7.16 3.93
CA ILE A 48 -2.48 5.86 4.24
C ILE A 48 -3.56 4.91 4.74
N ALA A 49 -3.61 3.72 4.15
CA ALA A 49 -4.51 2.65 4.55
C ALA A 49 -3.74 1.33 4.69
N HIS A 50 -4.09 0.53 5.69
CA HIS A 50 -3.46 -0.76 5.88
C HIS A 50 -3.99 -1.80 4.90
N MET A 51 -3.11 -2.68 4.48
CA MET A 51 -3.50 -3.90 3.79
C MET A 51 -4.06 -4.93 4.79
N ARG A 52 -4.94 -5.82 4.31
CA ARG A 52 -5.31 -7.01 5.08
C ARG A 52 -4.09 -7.93 5.24
N LYS A 53 -4.13 -8.78 6.23
CA LYS A 53 -3.10 -9.82 6.39
C LYS A 53 -3.17 -10.76 5.17
N LEU A 54 -2.06 -10.91 4.47
CA LEU A 54 -1.93 -11.81 3.33
C LEU A 54 -1.53 -13.21 3.79
N SER A 55 -1.96 -14.21 3.04
CA SER A 55 -1.50 -15.60 3.22
C SER A 55 -0.08 -15.76 2.69
N MET A 56 0.62 -16.80 3.14
CA MET A 56 1.98 -17.09 2.67
C MET A 56 1.99 -17.28 1.14
N GLY A 57 2.86 -16.54 0.45
CA GLY A 57 2.97 -16.59 -1.01
C GLY A 57 1.88 -15.84 -1.78
N GLU A 58 0.93 -15.21 -1.10
CA GLU A 58 -0.05 -14.36 -1.74
C GLU A 58 0.59 -13.07 -2.25
N LYS A 59 0.30 -12.71 -3.51
CA LYS A 59 0.83 -11.48 -4.10
C LYS A 59 0.08 -10.26 -3.60
N VAL A 60 0.82 -9.19 -3.35
CA VAL A 60 0.23 -7.88 -3.03
C VAL A 60 -0.42 -7.32 -4.30
N ASP A 61 -1.72 -7.11 -4.24
CA ASP A 61 -2.50 -6.46 -5.29
C ASP A 61 -3.48 -5.44 -4.71
N ILE A 62 -4.25 -4.79 -5.58
CA ILE A 62 -5.20 -3.75 -5.19
C ILE A 62 -6.32 -4.28 -4.27
N ASN A 63 -6.63 -5.60 -4.32
CA ASN A 63 -7.62 -6.25 -3.47
C ASN A 63 -7.07 -6.54 -2.06
N ALA A 64 -5.77 -6.40 -1.87
CA ALA A 64 -5.12 -6.53 -0.57
C ALA A 64 -5.40 -5.34 0.36
N VAL A 65 -5.88 -4.21 -0.17
CA VAL A 65 -6.28 -3.06 0.66
C VAL A 65 -7.51 -3.46 1.48
N ARG A 66 -7.42 -3.36 2.79
CA ARG A 66 -8.51 -3.68 3.70
C ARG A 66 -9.72 -2.77 3.41
N ASP A 67 -10.92 -3.33 3.36
CA ASP A 67 -12.16 -2.62 3.00
C ASP A 67 -12.10 -1.92 1.63
N SER A 68 -11.38 -2.53 0.68
CA SER A 68 -10.78 -1.93 -0.52
C SER A 68 -11.76 -1.37 -1.55
N GLY A 69 -12.95 -1.93 -1.70
CA GLY A 69 -13.82 -1.57 -2.81
C GLY A 69 -14.09 -0.08 -2.93
N LEU A 70 -14.50 0.55 -1.83
CA LEU A 70 -14.83 1.98 -1.83
C LEU A 70 -13.57 2.88 -1.79
N ILE A 71 -12.51 2.48 -1.07
CA ILE A 71 -11.25 3.21 -1.04
C ILE A 71 -10.67 3.31 -2.45
N VAL A 72 -10.54 2.16 -3.10
CA VAL A 72 -9.99 2.08 -4.45
C VAL A 72 -10.86 2.83 -5.46
N ASN A 73 -12.19 2.70 -5.37
CA ASN A 73 -13.10 3.33 -6.32
C ASN A 73 -13.05 4.87 -6.28
N GLU A 74 -13.00 5.45 -5.11
CA GLU A 74 -12.99 6.91 -4.94
C GLU A 74 -11.61 7.54 -5.22
N SER A 75 -10.52 6.79 -5.04
CA SER A 75 -9.14 7.30 -5.25
C SER A 75 -8.83 7.54 -6.73
N ASP A 76 -8.04 8.58 -7.02
CA ASP A 76 -7.51 8.82 -8.37
C ASP A 76 -6.26 7.98 -8.65
N TYR A 77 -5.45 7.79 -7.63
CA TYR A 77 -4.22 6.99 -7.65
C TYR A 77 -4.22 6.03 -6.47
N VAL A 78 -3.72 4.83 -6.69
CA VAL A 78 -3.47 3.85 -5.61
C VAL A 78 -2.04 3.35 -5.73
N TYR A 79 -1.25 3.62 -4.70
CA TYR A 79 0.09 3.09 -4.54
C TYR A 79 0.06 1.96 -3.53
N LEU A 80 0.61 0.82 -3.89
CA LEU A 80 0.89 -0.29 -2.98
C LEU A 80 2.36 -0.23 -2.61
N VAL A 81 2.64 -0.31 -1.30
CA VAL A 81 4.00 -0.32 -0.76
C VAL A 81 4.19 -1.60 0.01
N GLU A 82 5.17 -2.40 -0.39
CA GLU A 82 5.48 -3.67 0.26
C GLU A 82 6.99 -3.82 0.48
N ARG A 83 7.38 -4.51 1.54
CA ARG A 83 8.73 -4.99 1.74
C ARG A 83 8.86 -6.35 1.04
N LEU A 84 9.82 -6.47 0.12
CA LEU A 84 10.04 -7.74 -0.57
C LEU A 84 10.63 -8.77 0.39
N LYS A 85 10.24 -10.02 0.19
CA LYS A 85 10.71 -11.16 0.96
C LYS A 85 11.50 -12.11 0.06
N ARG A 86 12.58 -12.66 0.58
CA ARG A 86 13.33 -13.71 -0.08
C ARG A 86 12.87 -15.05 0.49
N LYS A 87 12.63 -16.01 -0.40
CA LYS A 87 12.38 -17.40 -0.01
C LYS A 87 13.73 -18.11 0.11
N GLU A 88 14.10 -18.52 1.30
CA GLU A 88 15.28 -19.35 1.52
C GLU A 88 14.85 -20.78 1.80
N LYS A 89 15.55 -21.76 1.16
CA LYS A 89 15.38 -23.17 1.48
C LYS A 89 16.09 -23.44 2.81
N LYS A 90 15.36 -23.88 3.81
CA LYS A 90 15.96 -24.45 5.01
C LYS A 90 16.74 -25.72 4.65
N GLY A 91 17.91 -25.90 5.29
CA GLY A 91 18.71 -27.11 5.12
C GLY A 91 17.95 -28.38 5.56
N LYS A 92 18.42 -29.54 5.09
CA LYS A 92 17.79 -30.87 5.19
C LYS A 92 17.35 -31.37 6.60
N LEU A 93 17.52 -30.59 7.66
CA LEU A 93 17.31 -31.04 9.05
C LEU A 93 16.03 -30.51 9.72
N GLU A 94 15.24 -29.66 9.05
CA GLU A 94 13.97 -29.13 9.60
C GLU A 94 12.80 -29.46 8.68
N GLU A 95 12.14 -30.59 8.91
CA GLU A 95 11.10 -31.17 8.03
C GLU A 95 9.74 -30.43 8.06
N GLU A 96 9.44 -29.60 9.08
CA GLU A 96 8.09 -29.02 9.23
C GLU A 96 7.81 -27.76 8.38
N ASN A 97 8.84 -27.04 7.93
CA ASN A 97 8.64 -25.89 7.05
C ASN A 97 9.89 -25.62 6.21
N PRO A 98 10.01 -26.24 5.03
CA PRO A 98 11.22 -26.19 4.20
C PRO A 98 11.55 -24.80 3.62
N PHE A 99 10.62 -23.85 3.74
CA PHE A 99 10.79 -22.48 3.28
C PHE A 99 10.40 -21.51 4.39
N PHE A 100 11.21 -20.52 4.62
CA PHE A 100 10.81 -19.35 5.38
C PHE A 100 11.02 -18.09 4.54
N GLU A 101 10.18 -17.09 4.80
CA GLU A 101 10.28 -15.82 4.11
C GLU A 101 11.07 -14.85 5.00
N GLN A 102 12.22 -14.43 4.52
CA GLN A 102 13.01 -13.39 5.17
C GLN A 102 12.75 -12.04 4.50
N GLU A 103 12.44 -11.03 5.31
CA GLU A 103 12.33 -9.67 4.80
C GLU A 103 13.68 -9.16 4.31
N THR A 104 13.66 -8.55 3.14
CA THR A 104 14.85 -7.88 2.58
C THR A 104 14.83 -6.40 2.94
N ASN A 105 15.89 -5.67 2.63
CA ASN A 105 15.90 -4.21 2.71
C ASN A 105 15.32 -3.54 1.45
N ILE A 106 14.63 -4.28 0.58
CA ILE A 106 14.05 -3.78 -0.66
C ILE A 106 12.55 -3.54 -0.48
N ALA A 107 12.12 -2.32 -0.73
CA ALA A 107 10.72 -1.93 -0.81
C ALA A 107 10.28 -1.82 -2.27
N LYS A 108 9.11 -2.36 -2.59
CA LYS A 108 8.45 -2.18 -3.88
C LYS A 108 7.34 -1.15 -3.72
N ILE A 109 7.35 -0.11 -4.54
CA ILE A 109 6.29 0.87 -4.67
C ILE A 109 5.64 0.67 -6.04
N GLN A 110 4.37 0.26 -6.03
CA GLN A 110 3.61 -0.05 -7.23
C GLN A 110 2.43 0.91 -7.39
N LEU A 111 2.36 1.63 -8.51
CA LEU A 111 1.16 2.36 -8.90
C LEU A 111 0.16 1.37 -9.50
N SER A 112 -0.87 1.01 -8.71
CA SER A 112 -1.86 -0.02 -9.06
C SER A 112 -3.16 0.56 -9.60
N LYS A 113 -3.38 1.88 -9.46
CA LYS A 113 -4.45 2.61 -10.12
C LYS A 113 -3.95 3.99 -10.53
N ASN A 114 -4.30 4.40 -11.73
CA ASN A 114 -4.04 5.73 -12.27
C ASN A 114 -5.24 6.15 -13.13
N ARG A 115 -6.17 6.90 -12.52
CA ARG A 115 -7.41 7.34 -13.18
C ARG A 115 -7.13 8.25 -14.38
N ARG A 116 -6.05 9.03 -14.33
CA ARG A 116 -5.78 10.03 -15.35
C ARG A 116 -5.26 9.45 -16.66
N THR A 117 -4.34 8.48 -16.59
CA THR A 117 -3.65 7.96 -17.78
C THR A 117 -3.81 6.46 -17.98
N GLY A 118 -4.25 5.72 -16.95
CA GLY A 118 -4.30 4.26 -16.95
C GLY A 118 -2.93 3.57 -16.89
N ARG A 119 -1.83 4.31 -16.99
CA ARG A 119 -0.48 3.72 -16.97
C ARG A 119 -0.14 3.24 -15.56
N LEU A 120 0.28 2.00 -15.46
CA LEU A 120 0.71 1.36 -14.21
C LEU A 120 2.20 1.04 -14.32
N PHE A 121 2.90 1.11 -13.20
CA PHE A 121 4.31 0.76 -13.10
C PHE A 121 4.67 0.44 -11.65
N PHE A 122 5.85 -0.12 -11.43
CA PHE A 122 6.45 -0.21 -10.10
C PHE A 122 7.90 0.27 -10.12
N ARG A 123 8.44 0.54 -8.92
CA ARG A 123 9.84 0.84 -8.66
C ARG A 123 10.29 0.09 -7.42
N LEU A 124 11.56 -0.27 -7.41
CA LEU A 124 12.21 -0.88 -6.26
C LEU A 124 13.12 0.13 -5.59
N PHE A 125 13.10 0.15 -4.27
CA PHE A 125 13.92 1.03 -3.47
C PHE A 125 14.66 0.23 -2.41
N ARG A 126 15.96 0.46 -2.28
CA ARG A 126 16.75 -0.01 -1.15
C ARG A 126 16.49 0.93 0.03
N VAL A 127 16.18 0.34 1.18
CA VAL A 127 15.86 1.07 2.41
C VAL A 127 16.99 0.80 3.38
N GLU A 128 17.79 1.82 3.67
CA GLU A 128 18.91 1.76 4.61
C GLU A 128 18.72 2.86 5.64
N GLU A 129 18.47 2.47 6.91
CA GLU A 129 18.09 3.38 8.00
C GLU A 129 16.87 4.23 7.63
N GLN A 130 17.08 5.50 7.29
CA GLN A 130 16.04 6.46 6.89
C GLN A 130 16.15 6.89 5.41
N ASN A 131 17.09 6.28 4.67
CA ASN A 131 17.35 6.63 3.28
C ASN A 131 16.68 5.64 2.33
N PHE A 132 16.15 6.18 1.22
CA PHE A 132 15.61 5.41 0.11
C PHE A 132 16.43 5.71 -1.13
N SER A 133 17.02 4.67 -1.73
CA SER A 133 17.71 4.75 -3.02
C SER A 133 17.00 3.86 -4.03
N GLU A 134 16.75 4.34 -5.24
CA GLU A 134 16.15 3.51 -6.29
C GLU A 134 17.13 2.41 -6.68
N VAL A 135 16.61 1.18 -6.80
CA VAL A 135 17.38 0.02 -7.28
C VAL A 135 17.48 0.11 -8.80
N GLU A 136 18.66 -0.06 -9.36
CA GLU A 136 18.87 -0.03 -10.80
C GLU A 136 18.17 -1.20 -11.49
N SER A 137 17.74 -1.00 -12.74
CA SER A 137 16.95 -1.98 -13.50
C SER A 137 17.64 -3.33 -13.68
N GLU A 138 18.97 -3.36 -13.70
CA GLU A 138 19.78 -4.56 -13.81
C GLU A 138 19.65 -5.49 -12.60
N GLU A 139 19.39 -4.92 -11.41
CA GLU A 139 19.20 -5.69 -10.17
C GLU A 139 17.77 -6.24 -10.01
N TYR A 140 16.80 -5.77 -10.81
CA TYR A 140 15.39 -6.16 -10.65
C TYR A 140 15.16 -7.67 -10.75
N SER A 141 15.90 -8.37 -11.60
CA SER A 141 15.77 -9.82 -11.80
C SER A 141 16.04 -10.64 -10.52
N GLN A 142 16.71 -10.06 -9.53
CA GLN A 142 17.00 -10.72 -8.25
C GLN A 142 15.78 -10.70 -7.30
N TYR A 143 14.80 -9.81 -7.56
CA TYR A 143 13.69 -9.50 -6.64
C TYR A 143 12.29 -9.74 -7.23
N VAL A 144 12.17 -10.03 -8.53
CA VAL A 144 10.87 -10.16 -9.23
C VAL A 144 10.65 -11.56 -9.81
#